data_f400f11977080bff46499d970df47cea
#
_entry.id   f400f11977080bff46499d970df47cea
#
_cell.length_a   1.000
_cell.length_b   1.000
_cell.length_c   1.000
_cell.angle_alpha   90.00
_cell.angle_beta   90.00
_cell.angle_gamma   90.00
#
_symmetry.space_group_name_H-M   'P 1'
#
loop_
_entity.id
_entity.type
_entity.pdbx_description
1 polymer ?
#
loop_
_entity_poly.entity_id
_entity_poly.type
_entity_poly.pdbx_seq_one_letter_code
_entity_poly.pdbx_strand_id
1 'polypeptide(L)'
;MIQKLIQTKYDLEVIGLIQLSPKVYKVKTKQGFYCVKIIQDKKLENAYQHIQTLHLHHFISIIKNKEDHYFTPYHDKFIYLMPYLVYKNAIQKELKIKMYYQIIAYLHKKSFFIQSEDVSFFERQKEDLLSLIQIRKDEFERMMKEFEFKKYKAPSGWMLVLNYYR
;
A
#
# COMPACT_ATOMS: atom_id res chain seq x y z
N MET A 1 10.79 10.51 -20.63
CA MET A 1 11.86 9.87 -19.87
C MET A 1 11.45 8.51 -19.29
N ILE A 2 10.34 8.37 -18.54
CA ILE A 2 9.80 7.09 -18.05
C ILE A 2 9.56 6.08 -19.19
N GLN A 3 8.99 6.50 -20.32
CA GLN A 3 8.76 5.64 -21.48
C GLN A 3 10.02 4.91 -21.95
N LYS A 4 11.11 5.66 -22.15
CA LYS A 4 12.41 5.09 -22.59
C LYS A 4 12.95 4.10 -21.55
N LEU A 5 12.80 4.41 -20.26
CA LEU A 5 13.23 3.51 -19.18
C LEU A 5 12.46 2.18 -19.20
N ILE A 6 11.14 2.22 -19.39
CA ILE A 6 10.31 1.02 -19.50
C ILE A 6 10.73 0.16 -20.70
N GLN A 7 10.91 0.78 -21.86
CA GLN A 7 11.38 0.09 -23.07
C GLN A 7 12.73 -0.60 -22.85
N THR A 8 13.68 0.10 -22.23
CA THR A 8 15.02 -0.43 -22.03
C THR A 8 15.10 -1.51 -20.96
N LYS A 9 14.40 -1.29 -19.83
CA LYS A 9 14.55 -2.15 -18.65
C LYS A 9 13.55 -3.31 -18.58
N TYR A 10 12.40 -3.20 -19.25
CA TYR A 10 11.35 -4.23 -19.21
C TYR A 10 11.07 -4.90 -20.56
N ASP A 11 11.75 -4.48 -21.61
CA ASP A 11 11.57 -5.00 -22.98
C ASP A 11 10.13 -4.85 -23.50
N LEU A 12 9.48 -3.75 -23.13
CA LEU A 12 8.12 -3.47 -23.51
C LEU A 12 8.08 -2.33 -24.53
N GLU A 13 7.48 -2.58 -25.68
CA GLU A 13 7.28 -1.52 -26.66
C GLU A 13 6.13 -0.60 -26.24
N VAL A 14 6.47 0.56 -25.69
CA VAL A 14 5.50 1.53 -25.17
C VAL A 14 4.91 2.33 -26.35
N ILE A 15 3.57 2.20 -26.51
CA ILE A 15 2.79 2.91 -27.52
C ILE A 15 2.21 4.21 -26.96
N GLY A 16 1.89 4.24 -25.67
CA GLY A 16 1.29 5.41 -25.01
C GLY A 16 1.50 5.42 -23.51
N LEU A 17 1.54 6.62 -22.95
CA LEU A 17 1.71 6.86 -21.52
C LEU A 17 0.69 7.91 -21.07
N ILE A 18 -0.10 7.58 -20.05
CA ILE A 18 -1.09 8.48 -19.45
C ILE A 18 -0.78 8.60 -17.97
N GLN A 19 -0.58 9.82 -17.49
CA GLN A 19 -0.41 10.08 -16.06
C GLN A 19 -1.78 10.05 -15.37
N LEU A 20 -1.96 9.15 -14.41
CA LEU A 20 -3.17 9.03 -13.61
C LEU A 20 -3.09 9.85 -12.32
N SER A 21 -1.87 9.97 -11.77
CA SER A 21 -1.57 10.79 -10.60
C SER A 21 -0.08 11.17 -10.61
N PRO A 22 0.41 12.07 -9.74
CA PRO A 22 1.82 12.46 -9.71
C PRO A 22 2.81 11.28 -9.59
N LYS A 23 2.36 10.14 -9.07
CA LYS A 23 3.21 8.96 -8.85
C LYS A 23 2.77 7.72 -9.64
N VAL A 24 1.70 7.81 -10.45
CA VAL A 24 1.12 6.65 -11.13
C VAL A 24 0.87 6.94 -12.60
N TYR A 25 1.35 6.05 -13.44
CA TYR A 25 1.17 6.13 -14.89
C TYR A 25 0.53 4.85 -15.43
N LYS A 26 -0.42 5.02 -16.35
CA LYS A 26 -0.94 3.92 -17.18
C LYS A 26 -0.10 3.87 -18.47
N VAL A 27 0.41 2.71 -18.76
CA VAL A 27 1.27 2.45 -19.91
C VAL A 27 0.53 1.52 -20.88
N LYS A 28 0.39 1.94 -22.13
CA LYS A 28 -0.09 1.09 -23.21
C LYS A 28 1.12 0.55 -23.95
N THR A 29 1.21 -0.75 -24.11
CA THR A 29 2.23 -1.45 -24.88
C THR A 29 1.59 -2.34 -25.94
N LYS A 30 2.37 -2.95 -26.81
CA LYS A 30 1.86 -3.98 -27.73
C LYS A 30 1.35 -5.21 -27.02
N GLN A 31 1.92 -5.55 -25.84
CA GLN A 31 1.56 -6.72 -25.04
C GLN A 31 0.36 -6.48 -24.14
N GLY A 32 -0.08 -5.23 -23.93
CA GLY A 32 -1.21 -4.91 -23.06
C GLY A 32 -1.04 -3.60 -22.29
N PHE A 33 -1.84 -3.49 -21.22
CA PHE A 33 -1.81 -2.33 -20.34
C PHE A 33 -1.11 -2.62 -19.03
N TYR A 34 -0.25 -1.71 -18.61
CA TYR A 34 0.51 -1.79 -17.38
C TYR A 34 0.31 -0.53 -16.53
N CYS A 35 0.61 -0.65 -15.28
CA CYS A 35 0.67 0.46 -14.33
C CYS A 35 2.11 0.61 -13.85
N VAL A 36 2.65 1.82 -13.96
CA VAL A 36 3.93 2.19 -13.36
C VAL A 36 3.66 3.03 -12.15
N LYS A 37 4.27 2.69 -11.03
CA LYS A 37 4.20 3.48 -9.81
C LYS A 37 5.59 3.92 -9.38
N ILE A 38 5.70 5.21 -9.00
CA ILE A 38 6.91 5.81 -8.47
C ILE A 38 6.88 5.71 -6.95
N ILE A 39 7.95 5.23 -6.34
CA ILE A 39 8.15 5.12 -4.90
C ILE A 39 9.48 5.77 -4.49
N GLN A 40 9.58 6.17 -3.24
CA GLN A 40 10.77 6.83 -2.70
C GLN A 40 11.75 5.85 -2.07
N ASP A 41 11.25 4.74 -1.50
CA ASP A 41 12.05 3.86 -0.66
C ASP A 41 12.25 2.48 -1.32
N LYS A 42 13.51 2.07 -1.43
CA LYS A 42 13.89 0.74 -1.90
C LYS A 42 13.67 -0.35 -0.85
N LYS A 43 13.54 0.01 0.43
CA LYS A 43 13.32 -0.97 1.51
C LYS A 43 12.10 -1.87 1.29
N LEU A 44 11.11 -1.37 0.54
CA LEU A 44 9.95 -2.15 0.16
C LEU A 44 10.27 -3.30 -0.81
N GLU A 45 11.42 -3.31 -1.48
CA GLU A 45 11.77 -4.37 -2.45
C GLU A 45 11.86 -5.74 -1.77
N ASN A 46 12.50 -5.82 -0.61
CA ASN A 46 12.61 -7.07 0.15
C ASN A 46 11.24 -7.58 0.61
N ALA A 47 10.37 -6.68 1.08
CA ALA A 47 9.00 -7.04 1.46
C ALA A 47 8.19 -7.55 0.27
N TYR A 48 8.30 -6.91 -0.90
CA TYR A 48 7.65 -7.38 -2.12
C TYR A 48 8.22 -8.70 -2.60
N GLN A 49 9.53 -8.88 -2.55
CA GLN A 49 10.20 -10.14 -2.88
C GLN A 49 9.64 -11.29 -2.04
N HIS A 50 9.53 -11.05 -0.74
CA HIS A 50 8.96 -12.01 0.19
C HIS A 50 7.47 -12.31 -0.09
N ILE A 51 6.64 -11.28 -0.32
CA ILE A 51 5.24 -11.47 -0.70
C ILE A 51 5.10 -12.30 -1.99
N GLN A 52 5.99 -12.12 -2.96
CA GLN A 52 5.97 -12.89 -4.21
C GLN A 52 6.29 -14.39 -3.97
N THR A 53 7.15 -14.72 -3.02
CA THR A 53 7.43 -16.14 -2.68
C THR A 53 6.23 -16.86 -2.05
N LEU A 54 5.26 -16.11 -1.50
CA LEU A 54 4.06 -16.68 -0.90
C LEU A 54 3.01 -17.12 -1.92
N HIS A 55 3.21 -16.82 -3.22
CA HIS A 55 2.28 -17.16 -4.32
C HIS A 55 0.81 -16.82 -4.01
N LEU A 56 0.57 -15.63 -3.50
CA LEU A 56 -0.75 -15.19 -3.08
C LEU A 56 -1.59 -14.79 -4.29
N HIS A 57 -2.59 -15.59 -4.65
CA HIS A 57 -3.46 -15.37 -5.81
C HIS A 57 -4.23 -14.03 -5.79
N HIS A 58 -4.31 -13.38 -4.64
CA HIS A 58 -5.01 -12.10 -4.46
C HIS A 58 -4.10 -10.88 -4.60
N PHE A 59 -2.80 -11.09 -4.84
CA PHE A 59 -1.84 -10.01 -5.00
C PHE A 59 -1.48 -9.80 -6.47
N ILE A 60 -1.41 -8.54 -6.86
CA ILE A 60 -0.94 -8.18 -8.19
C ILE A 60 0.57 -8.39 -8.21
N SER A 61 1.03 -9.30 -9.07
CA SER A 61 2.45 -9.55 -9.25
C SER A 61 3.13 -8.32 -9.86
N ILE A 62 4.23 -7.89 -9.25
CA ILE A 62 5.12 -6.90 -9.83
C ILE A 62 6.00 -7.61 -10.86
N ILE A 63 6.19 -6.96 -12.00
CA ILE A 63 6.97 -7.48 -13.10
C ILE A 63 8.44 -7.14 -12.85
N LYS A 64 9.30 -8.14 -12.89
CA LYS A 64 10.73 -7.97 -12.79
C LYS A 64 11.30 -7.30 -14.05
N ASN A 65 12.31 -6.49 -13.89
CA ASN A 65 13.06 -5.93 -15.00
C ASN A 65 14.06 -6.97 -15.56
N LYS A 66 14.77 -6.63 -16.64
CA LYS A 66 15.79 -7.50 -17.27
C LYS A 66 16.95 -7.92 -16.35
N GLU A 67 17.16 -7.20 -15.26
CA GLU A 67 18.19 -7.45 -14.27
C GLU A 67 17.66 -8.29 -13.08
N ASP A 68 16.46 -8.86 -13.22
CA ASP A 68 15.75 -9.67 -12.20
C ASP A 68 15.36 -8.89 -10.92
N HIS A 69 15.32 -7.56 -10.98
CA HIS A 69 14.89 -6.69 -9.89
C HIS A 69 13.42 -6.28 -10.05
N TYR A 70 12.70 -6.18 -8.94
CA TYR A 70 11.34 -5.67 -8.94
C TYR A 70 11.28 -4.15 -9.07
N PHE A 71 12.29 -3.45 -8.55
CA PHE A 71 12.35 -2.01 -8.57
C PHE A 71 13.48 -1.53 -9.48
N THR A 72 13.16 -0.56 -10.31
CA THR A 72 14.11 0.05 -11.25
C THR A 72 14.42 1.47 -10.81
N PRO A 73 15.70 1.85 -10.68
CA PRO A 73 16.08 3.23 -10.35
C PRO A 73 15.54 4.24 -11.36
N TYR A 74 15.01 5.35 -10.85
CA TYR A 74 14.48 6.46 -11.61
C TYR A 74 14.79 7.78 -10.91
N HIS A 75 15.86 8.47 -11.31
CA HIS A 75 16.44 9.61 -10.59
C HIS A 75 16.78 9.24 -9.13
N ASP A 76 16.27 10.03 -8.19
CA ASP A 76 16.35 9.84 -6.73
C ASP A 76 15.30 8.86 -6.17
N LYS A 77 14.53 8.20 -7.04
CA LYS A 77 13.38 7.35 -6.70
C LYS A 77 13.51 6.00 -7.38
N PHE A 78 12.47 5.18 -7.19
CA PHE A 78 12.34 3.90 -7.85
C PHE A 78 10.99 3.81 -8.55
N ILE A 79 10.93 3.02 -9.61
CA ILE A 79 9.67 2.63 -10.24
C ILE A 79 9.51 1.12 -10.19
N TYR A 80 8.28 0.69 -10.17
CA TYR A 80 7.93 -0.68 -10.45
C TYR A 80 6.75 -0.77 -11.43
N LEU A 81 6.69 -1.90 -12.12
CA LEU A 81 5.70 -2.19 -13.14
C LEU A 81 4.79 -3.33 -12.68
N MET A 82 3.50 -3.18 -12.90
CA MET A 82 2.51 -4.21 -12.62
C MET A 82 1.44 -4.22 -13.71
N PRO A 83 0.70 -5.32 -13.93
CA PRO A 83 -0.44 -5.34 -14.84
C PRO A 83 -1.46 -4.26 -14.46
N TYR A 84 -2.04 -3.59 -15.47
CA TYR A 84 -3.10 -2.62 -15.24
C TYR A 84 -4.44 -3.35 -15.13
N LEU A 85 -5.02 -3.34 -13.94
CA LEU A 85 -6.32 -3.93 -13.71
C LEU A 85 -7.42 -2.91 -13.99
N VAL A 86 -8.31 -3.26 -14.91
CA VAL A 86 -9.54 -2.51 -15.11
C VAL A 86 -10.57 -2.99 -14.11
N TYR A 87 -10.91 -2.14 -13.18
CA TYR A 87 -11.95 -2.46 -12.20
C TYR A 87 -13.31 -2.45 -12.91
N LYS A 88 -13.84 -3.63 -13.15
CA LYS A 88 -15.22 -3.77 -13.64
C LYS A 88 -16.14 -3.93 -12.43
N ASN A 89 -17.01 -2.94 -12.25
CA ASN A 89 -18.15 -2.90 -11.36
C ASN A 89 -17.93 -2.51 -9.89
N ALA A 90 -18.87 -1.71 -9.42
CA ALA A 90 -19.02 -1.36 -8.01
C ALA A 90 -19.46 -2.60 -7.21
N ILE A 91 -18.50 -3.31 -6.64
CA ILE A 91 -18.79 -4.28 -5.60
C ILE A 91 -19.43 -3.51 -4.44
N GLN A 92 -20.54 -3.98 -3.91
CA GLN A 92 -21.22 -3.38 -2.77
C GLN A 92 -20.23 -3.16 -1.61
N LYS A 93 -20.37 -2.05 -0.90
CA LYS A 93 -19.42 -1.62 0.13
C LYS A 93 -19.19 -2.70 1.20
N GLU A 94 -20.26 -3.34 1.63
CA GLU A 94 -20.22 -4.42 2.64
C GLU A 94 -19.43 -5.64 2.14
N LEU A 95 -19.62 -6.00 0.86
CA LEU A 95 -18.90 -7.11 0.25
C LEU A 95 -17.41 -6.80 0.13
N LYS A 96 -17.05 -5.56 -0.20
CA LYS A 96 -15.63 -5.13 -0.21
C LYS A 96 -15.00 -5.28 1.16
N ILE A 97 -15.65 -4.81 2.21
CA ILE A 97 -15.16 -4.92 3.58
C ILE A 97 -14.93 -6.37 3.95
N LYS A 98 -15.91 -7.25 3.70
CA LYS A 98 -15.79 -8.69 3.96
C LYS A 98 -14.60 -9.30 3.21
N MET A 99 -14.42 -8.97 1.94
CA MET A 99 -13.29 -9.44 1.13
C MET A 99 -11.95 -8.96 1.69
N TYR A 100 -11.85 -7.71 2.16
CA TYR A 100 -10.65 -7.19 2.81
C TYR A 100 -10.27 -8.01 4.04
N TYR A 101 -11.23 -8.27 4.93
CA TYR A 101 -10.97 -9.10 6.12
C TYR A 101 -10.55 -10.52 5.77
N GLN A 102 -11.17 -11.13 4.75
CA GLN A 102 -10.78 -12.46 4.28
C GLN A 102 -9.34 -12.48 3.73
N ILE A 103 -8.96 -11.46 2.94
CA ILE A 103 -7.61 -11.34 2.40
C ILE A 103 -6.58 -11.13 3.53
N ILE A 104 -6.89 -10.27 4.50
CA ILE A 104 -6.02 -10.03 5.66
C ILE A 104 -5.86 -11.30 6.49
N ALA A 105 -6.95 -12.00 6.78
CA ALA A 105 -6.91 -13.27 7.52
C ALA A 105 -6.09 -14.34 6.77
N TYR A 106 -6.25 -14.43 5.45
CA TYR A 106 -5.47 -15.33 4.62
C TYR A 106 -3.98 -14.98 4.63
N LEU A 107 -3.63 -13.70 4.55
CA LEU A 107 -2.25 -13.21 4.66
C LEU A 107 -1.65 -13.58 6.02
N HIS A 108 -2.34 -13.30 7.11
CA HIS A 108 -1.90 -13.65 8.45
C HIS A 108 -1.66 -15.16 8.57
N LYS A 109 -2.59 -15.98 8.07
CA LYS A 109 -2.44 -17.44 8.08
C LYS A 109 -1.20 -17.88 7.30
N LYS A 110 -0.93 -17.28 6.15
CA LYS A 110 0.24 -17.62 5.32
C LYS A 110 1.56 -17.10 5.91
N SER A 111 1.56 -15.89 6.44
CA SER A 111 2.75 -15.28 7.04
C SER A 111 3.12 -15.90 8.39
N PHE A 112 2.17 -16.51 9.10
CA PHE A 112 2.40 -17.15 10.38
C PHE A 112 3.37 -18.34 10.29
N PHE A 113 3.49 -18.97 9.12
CA PHE A 113 4.42 -20.09 8.89
C PHE A 113 5.83 -19.66 8.48
N ILE A 114 6.08 -18.37 8.38
CA ILE A 114 7.41 -17.84 8.08
C ILE A 114 8.13 -17.70 9.41
N GLN A 115 8.98 -18.65 9.73
CA GLN A 115 9.93 -18.50 10.81
C GLN A 115 10.90 -17.38 10.43
N SER A 116 10.74 -16.24 11.09
CA SER A 116 11.78 -15.23 11.06
C SER A 116 12.80 -15.56 12.14
N GLU A 117 14.02 -15.77 11.74
CA GLU A 117 15.14 -15.97 12.68
C GLU A 117 15.52 -14.67 13.41
N ASP A 118 15.01 -13.53 12.97
CA ASP A 118 15.35 -12.23 13.55
C ASP A 118 14.32 -11.74 14.56
N VAL A 119 14.44 -12.25 15.78
CA VAL A 119 13.63 -11.81 16.94
C VAL A 119 13.75 -10.28 17.16
N SER A 120 14.93 -9.70 16.89
CA SER A 120 15.19 -8.28 17.09
C SER A 120 14.39 -7.39 16.11
N PHE A 121 14.07 -7.91 14.94
CA PHE A 121 13.19 -7.23 13.98
C PHE A 121 11.76 -7.14 14.49
N PHE A 122 11.23 -8.22 15.06
CA PHE A 122 9.87 -8.22 15.60
C PHE A 122 9.74 -7.37 16.86
N GLU A 123 10.74 -7.35 17.71
CA GLU A 123 10.73 -6.49 18.89
C GLU A 123 10.73 -5.02 18.50
N ARG A 124 11.57 -4.62 17.54
CA ARG A 124 11.53 -3.25 17.00
C ARG A 124 10.20 -2.90 16.37
N GLN A 125 9.62 -3.79 15.56
CA GLN A 125 8.29 -3.56 14.97
C GLN A 125 7.20 -3.42 16.03
N LYS A 126 7.28 -4.19 17.11
CA LYS A 126 6.38 -4.10 18.26
C LYS A 126 6.52 -2.76 18.98
N GLU A 127 7.74 -2.32 19.23
CA GLU A 127 8.02 -1.02 19.86
C GLU A 127 7.53 0.14 18.99
N ASP A 128 7.80 0.10 17.69
CA ASP A 128 7.31 1.09 16.73
C ASP A 128 5.77 1.15 16.72
N LEU A 129 5.10 -0.01 16.74
CA LEU A 129 3.65 -0.08 16.77
C LEU A 129 3.09 0.47 18.09
N LEU A 130 3.68 0.11 19.23
CA LEU A 130 3.27 0.62 20.53
C LEU A 130 3.45 2.13 20.64
N SER A 131 4.57 2.64 20.13
CA SER A 131 4.84 4.08 20.04
C SER A 131 3.78 4.79 19.18
N LEU A 132 3.45 4.23 18.02
CA LEU A 132 2.40 4.78 17.15
C LEU A 132 1.03 4.79 17.82
N ILE A 133 0.67 3.72 18.53
CA ILE A 133 -0.59 3.63 19.30
C ILE A 133 -0.61 4.73 20.37
N GLN A 134 0.49 4.93 21.09
CA GLN A 134 0.57 5.96 22.13
C GLN A 134 0.40 7.36 21.52
N ILE A 135 1.09 7.66 20.41
CA ILE A 135 0.94 8.94 19.71
C ILE A 135 -0.52 9.18 19.31
N ARG A 136 -1.18 8.17 18.75
CA ARG A 136 -2.60 8.28 18.35
C ARG A 136 -3.53 8.46 19.53
N LYS A 137 -3.25 7.80 20.64
CA LYS A 137 -3.98 7.98 21.90
C LYS A 137 -3.86 9.42 22.40
N ASP A 138 -2.64 9.95 22.44
CA ASP A 138 -2.38 11.32 22.89
C ASP A 138 -3.04 12.36 21.99
N GLU A 139 -2.99 12.15 20.66
CA GLU A 139 -3.71 12.98 19.68
C GLU A 139 -5.23 12.94 19.93
N PHE A 140 -5.77 11.77 20.16
CA PHE A 140 -7.20 11.60 20.44
C PHE A 140 -7.61 12.29 21.75
N GLU A 141 -6.84 12.10 22.84
CA GLU A 141 -7.09 12.77 24.11
C GLU A 141 -7.02 14.30 23.98
N ARG A 142 -6.06 14.81 23.18
CA ARG A 142 -5.98 16.24 22.90
C ARG A 142 -7.22 16.74 22.16
N MET A 143 -7.65 16.03 21.13
CA MET A 143 -8.87 16.35 20.39
C MET A 143 -10.09 16.32 21.31
N MET A 144 -10.22 15.33 22.17
CA MET A 144 -11.32 15.23 23.15
C MET A 144 -11.36 16.45 24.07
N LYS A 145 -10.20 16.86 24.63
CA LYS A 145 -10.10 18.07 25.47
C LYS A 145 -10.49 19.34 24.69
N GLU A 146 -10.06 19.47 23.43
CA GLU A 146 -10.45 20.60 22.59
C GLU A 146 -11.97 20.62 22.32
N PHE A 147 -12.58 19.46 22.10
CA PHE A 147 -14.04 19.35 21.91
C PHE A 147 -14.80 19.62 23.21
N GLU A 148 -14.34 19.16 24.34
CA GLU A 148 -14.95 19.50 25.64
C GLU A 148 -14.92 21.01 25.91
N PHE A 149 -13.81 21.67 25.56
CA PHE A 149 -13.68 23.11 25.68
C PHE A 149 -14.58 23.88 24.69
N LYS A 150 -14.74 23.34 23.45
CA LYS A 150 -15.53 23.94 22.37
C LYS A 150 -16.94 23.36 22.23
N LYS A 151 -17.44 22.67 23.23
CA LYS A 151 -18.70 21.89 23.18
C LYS A 151 -19.92 22.62 22.58
N TYR A 152 -20.00 23.95 22.75
CA TYR A 152 -21.09 24.75 22.18
C TYR A 152 -20.96 25.03 20.69
N LYS A 153 -19.79 24.74 20.06
CA LYS A 153 -19.52 24.94 18.64
C LYS A 153 -19.27 23.63 17.89
N ALA A 154 -19.30 22.51 18.61
CA ALA A 154 -19.07 21.20 17.99
C ALA A 154 -20.29 20.76 17.15
N PRO A 155 -20.08 20.18 15.95
CA PRO A 155 -21.16 19.54 15.21
C PRO A 155 -21.84 18.44 16.03
N SER A 156 -23.17 18.28 15.87
CA SER A 156 -23.97 17.34 16.65
C SER A 156 -23.45 15.88 16.67
N GLY A 157 -22.80 15.44 15.60
CA GLY A 157 -22.19 14.11 15.53
C GLY A 157 -21.05 13.88 16.52
N TRP A 158 -20.32 14.92 16.90
CA TRP A 158 -19.24 14.84 17.89
C TRP A 158 -19.77 14.75 19.33
N MET A 159 -20.93 15.33 19.60
CA MET A 159 -21.61 15.19 20.89
C MET A 159 -22.00 13.74 21.18
N LEU A 160 -22.35 12.97 20.15
CA LEU A 160 -22.61 11.52 20.27
C LEU A 160 -21.37 10.73 20.66
N VAL A 161 -20.22 11.06 20.04
CA VAL A 161 -18.93 10.41 20.35
C VAL A 161 -18.53 10.71 21.80
N LEU A 162 -18.62 11.96 22.25
CA LEU A 162 -18.31 12.35 23.63
C LEU A 162 -19.20 11.66 24.68
N ASN A 163 -20.47 11.44 24.38
CA ASN A 163 -21.39 10.74 25.26
C ASN A 163 -21.19 9.22 25.30
N TYR A 164 -20.60 8.64 24.27
CA TYR A 164 -20.36 7.19 24.19
C TYR A 164 -19.15 6.76 25.03
N TYR A 165 -18.20 7.66 25.30
CA TYR A 165 -16.98 7.39 26.06
C TYR A 165 -17.02 7.88 27.51
N ARG A 166 -18.18 8.35 27.99
CA ARG A 166 -18.48 8.58 29.42
C ARG A 166 -19.17 7.36 30.04
#